data_1fd4232721b8cab5d098b0630d1d3ba1
#
_entry.id   1fd4232721b8cab5d098b0630d1d3ba1
#
_cell.length_a   1.000
_cell.length_b   1.000
_cell.length_c   1.000
_cell.angle_alpha   90.00
_cell.angle_beta   90.00
_cell.angle_gamma   90.00
#
_symmetry.space_group_name_H-M   'P 1'
#
loop_
_entity.id
_entity.type
_entity.pdbx_description
1 polymer ?
#
loop_
_entity_poly.entity_id
_entity_poly.type
_entity_poly.pdbx_seq_one_letter_code
_entity_poly.pdbx_strand_id
1 'polypeptide(L)'
;MADSYTRDPSRVDKALRQKGIVVVMARDYARNPQDVINTIQAIYEAGYIAEVTFRIPEGIVKEAMIELRKHREETFRTRPNDPMVIGVGSVINPRELEAAIEMGFDMVVGPDTCMGGCREPIEFVRRVRAAKVFGVPGAFSPSEFSYYLEREDRLQPDAIKVFNASIYGPSGVGALLAPYQRDRHNGKMIMPTGGVNLKTGAGFQEQIAKRGFFPVLGMSAPLDLVLERKKPGDPDTLRESLQKFKDEFKPYTPA
;
A
#
# COMPACT_ATOMS: atom_id res chain seq x y z
N MET A 1 -26.95 0.73 18.39
CA MET A 1 -26.44 -0.31 17.42
C MET A 1 -25.04 0.14 17.05
N ALA A 2 -24.03 -0.70 17.21
CA ALA A 2 -22.69 -0.36 16.73
C ALA A 2 -22.73 -0.28 15.21
N ASP A 3 -22.17 0.81 14.65
CA ASP A 3 -22.12 0.99 13.20
C ASP A 3 -21.35 -0.16 12.55
N SER A 4 -21.91 -0.73 11.49
CA SER A 4 -21.20 -1.74 10.69
C SER A 4 -20.05 -1.10 9.93
N TYR A 5 -18.99 -1.86 9.67
CA TYR A 5 -17.86 -1.37 8.89
C TYR A 5 -18.28 -0.96 7.47
N THR A 6 -17.90 0.23 7.09
CA THR A 6 -18.01 0.71 5.71
C THR A 6 -16.63 1.20 5.24
N ARG A 7 -16.30 0.96 3.97
CA ARG A 7 -15.07 1.49 3.39
C ARG A 7 -15.07 3.01 3.41
N ASP A 8 -13.93 3.59 3.73
CA ASP A 8 -13.72 5.03 3.81
C ASP A 8 -12.26 5.37 3.45
N PRO A 9 -12.01 6.00 2.28
CA PRO A 9 -10.67 6.40 1.87
C PRO A 9 -9.98 7.32 2.86
N SER A 10 -10.73 8.15 3.60
CA SER A 10 -10.14 9.05 4.60
C SER A 10 -9.53 8.30 5.78
N ARG A 11 -10.10 7.16 6.14
CA ARG A 11 -9.55 6.25 7.16
C ARG A 11 -8.23 5.65 6.70
N VAL A 12 -8.15 5.26 5.42
CA VAL A 12 -6.91 4.73 4.82
C VAL A 12 -5.84 5.81 4.77
N ASP A 13 -6.18 7.03 4.33
CA ASP A 13 -5.25 8.17 4.33
C ASP A 13 -4.69 8.42 5.73
N LYS A 14 -5.55 8.49 6.74
CA LYS A 14 -5.13 8.67 8.13
C LYS A 14 -4.18 7.56 8.60
N ALA A 15 -4.52 6.30 8.32
CA ALA A 15 -3.68 5.16 8.70
C ALA A 15 -2.32 5.18 8.00
N LEU A 16 -2.28 5.52 6.70
CA LEU A 16 -1.03 5.64 5.93
C LEU A 16 -0.14 6.76 6.48
N ARG A 17 -0.73 7.91 6.83
CA ARG A 17 0.02 9.02 7.43
C ARG A 17 0.57 8.69 8.82
N GLN A 18 -0.17 7.95 9.62
CA GLN A 18 0.28 7.54 10.94
C GLN A 18 1.37 6.46 10.91
N LYS A 19 1.24 5.48 10.00
CA LYS A 19 2.10 4.30 9.99
C LYS A 19 3.28 4.43 9.02
N GLY A 20 3.13 5.15 7.92
CA GLY A 20 4.17 5.45 6.94
C GLY A 20 4.70 4.26 6.14
N ILE A 21 4.25 3.04 6.44
CA ILE A 21 4.74 1.80 5.82
C ILE A 21 3.57 0.88 5.46
N VAL A 22 3.60 0.42 4.21
CA VAL A 22 2.77 -0.67 3.69
C VAL A 22 3.66 -1.89 3.52
N VAL A 23 3.36 -2.96 4.24
CA VAL A 23 4.07 -4.24 4.12
C VAL A 23 3.43 -5.07 3.02
N VAL A 24 4.19 -5.28 1.95
CA VAL A 24 3.74 -6.00 0.75
C VAL A 24 3.98 -7.49 0.93
N MET A 25 2.90 -8.26 0.95
CA MET A 25 2.94 -9.70 1.00
C MET A 25 3.20 -10.26 -0.40
N ALA A 26 4.40 -10.74 -0.67
CA ALA A 26 4.74 -11.38 -1.93
C ALA A 26 4.06 -12.76 -2.07
N ARG A 27 4.01 -13.29 -3.31
CA ARG A 27 3.37 -14.58 -3.63
C ARG A 27 3.88 -15.73 -2.76
N ASP A 28 5.16 -15.75 -2.50
CA ASP A 28 5.85 -16.85 -1.82
C ASP A 28 5.48 -16.97 -0.32
N TYR A 29 4.76 -15.97 0.22
CA TYR A 29 4.29 -15.97 1.62
C TYR A 29 2.92 -16.61 1.80
N ALA A 30 2.23 -17.06 0.73
CA ALA A 30 0.92 -17.68 0.84
C ALA A 30 0.81 -18.94 -0.01
N ARG A 31 0.57 -20.07 0.64
CA ARG A 31 0.25 -21.36 0.02
C ARG A 31 -1.23 -21.72 0.18
N ASN A 32 -1.87 -21.14 1.16
CA ASN A 32 -3.26 -21.37 1.52
C ASN A 32 -3.89 -20.10 2.15
N PRO A 33 -5.21 -20.05 2.35
CA PRO A 33 -5.88 -18.89 2.96
C PRO A 33 -5.38 -18.55 4.37
N GLN A 34 -5.02 -19.54 5.17
CA GLN A 34 -4.55 -19.32 6.54
C GLN A 34 -3.20 -18.59 6.57
N ASP A 35 -2.30 -18.88 5.64
CA ASP A 35 -1.03 -18.15 5.51
C ASP A 35 -1.28 -16.64 5.25
N VAL A 36 -2.28 -16.30 4.42
CA VAL A 36 -2.68 -14.92 4.16
C VAL A 36 -3.25 -14.27 5.42
N ILE A 37 -4.16 -14.94 6.11
CA ILE A 37 -4.79 -14.45 7.33
C ILE A 37 -3.72 -14.16 8.40
N ASN A 38 -2.87 -15.13 8.69
CA ASN A 38 -1.83 -14.99 9.70
C ASN A 38 -0.86 -13.85 9.39
N THR A 39 -0.46 -13.72 8.12
CA THR A 39 0.46 -12.66 7.69
C THR A 39 -0.16 -11.28 7.83
N ILE A 40 -1.41 -11.10 7.39
CA ILE A 40 -2.11 -9.81 7.49
C ILE A 40 -2.33 -9.43 8.95
N GLN A 41 -2.71 -10.37 9.80
CA GLN A 41 -2.89 -10.13 11.23
C GLN A 41 -1.58 -9.74 11.90
N ALA A 42 -0.49 -10.45 11.63
CA ALA A 42 0.83 -10.15 12.19
C ALA A 42 1.31 -8.74 11.77
N ILE A 43 1.12 -8.36 10.50
CA ILE A 43 1.45 -7.03 9.99
C ILE A 43 0.64 -5.95 10.73
N TYR A 44 -0.66 -6.16 10.91
CA TYR A 44 -1.52 -5.22 11.62
C TYR A 44 -1.12 -5.08 13.10
N GLU A 45 -0.88 -6.20 13.79
CA GLU A 45 -0.43 -6.23 15.20
C GLU A 45 0.93 -5.53 15.38
N ALA A 46 1.82 -5.62 14.39
CA ALA A 46 3.09 -4.90 14.39
C ALA A 46 2.92 -3.39 14.14
N GLY A 47 1.71 -2.90 13.84
CA GLY A 47 1.41 -1.49 13.64
C GLY A 47 1.62 -1.00 12.21
N TYR A 48 1.64 -1.88 11.22
CA TYR A 48 1.78 -1.56 9.80
C TYR A 48 0.47 -1.76 9.02
N ILE A 49 0.46 -1.34 7.75
CA ILE A 49 -0.63 -1.62 6.83
C ILE A 49 -0.22 -2.79 5.93
N ALA A 50 -1.13 -3.73 5.73
CA ALA A 50 -0.88 -4.89 4.90
C ALA A 50 -1.39 -4.69 3.46
N GLU A 51 -0.58 -5.11 2.48
CA GLU A 51 -0.94 -5.21 1.07
C GLU A 51 -0.78 -6.66 0.61
N VAL A 52 -1.89 -7.32 0.29
CA VAL A 52 -1.90 -8.64 -0.39
C VAL A 52 -1.56 -8.43 -1.87
N THR A 53 -0.92 -9.38 -2.53
CA THR A 53 -0.69 -9.29 -3.98
C THR A 53 -1.59 -10.24 -4.76
N PHE A 54 -2.20 -9.78 -5.86
CA PHE A 54 -2.94 -10.66 -6.78
C PHE A 54 -2.05 -11.62 -7.60
N ARG A 55 -0.75 -11.65 -7.30
CA ARG A 55 0.10 -12.77 -7.74
C ARG A 55 -0.15 -14.07 -6.95
N ILE A 56 -0.78 -13.97 -5.78
CA ILE A 56 -1.35 -15.11 -5.06
C ILE A 56 -2.61 -15.55 -5.79
N PRO A 57 -2.88 -16.87 -5.94
CA PRO A 57 -4.09 -17.35 -6.59
C PRO A 57 -5.36 -16.70 -6.03
N GLU A 58 -6.22 -16.20 -6.91
CA GLU A 58 -7.43 -15.44 -6.56
C GLU A 58 -8.33 -16.18 -5.54
N GLY A 59 -8.48 -17.52 -5.70
CA GLY A 59 -9.28 -18.33 -4.78
C GLY A 59 -8.76 -18.31 -3.34
N ILE A 60 -7.43 -18.33 -3.16
CA ILE A 60 -6.79 -18.24 -1.83
C ILE A 60 -7.09 -16.88 -1.20
N VAL A 61 -6.91 -15.80 -1.98
CA VAL A 61 -7.16 -14.44 -1.50
C VAL A 61 -8.63 -14.23 -1.15
N LYS A 62 -9.55 -14.70 -2.01
CA LYS A 62 -10.99 -14.59 -1.80
C LYS A 62 -11.45 -15.29 -0.52
N GLU A 63 -10.97 -16.50 -0.29
CA GLU A 63 -11.28 -17.26 0.92
C GLU A 63 -10.72 -16.59 2.19
N ALA A 64 -9.46 -16.13 2.15
CA ALA A 64 -8.86 -15.41 3.25
C ALA A 64 -9.62 -14.11 3.59
N MET A 65 -10.10 -13.37 2.57
CA MET A 65 -10.84 -12.13 2.76
C MET A 65 -12.19 -12.32 3.47
N ILE A 66 -12.79 -13.52 3.44
CA ILE A 66 -14.01 -13.80 4.21
C ILE A 66 -13.74 -13.64 5.71
N GLU A 67 -12.65 -14.19 6.20
CA GLU A 67 -12.27 -14.13 7.61
C GLU A 67 -11.65 -12.76 7.96
N LEU A 68 -10.78 -12.24 7.13
CA LEU A 68 -10.15 -10.95 7.35
C LEU A 68 -11.15 -9.79 7.45
N ARG A 69 -12.27 -9.85 6.73
CA ARG A 69 -13.36 -8.86 6.89
C ARG A 69 -14.02 -8.93 8.26
N LYS A 70 -14.15 -10.11 8.87
CA LYS A 70 -14.65 -10.26 10.24
C LYS A 70 -13.67 -9.65 11.25
N HIS A 71 -12.38 -9.93 11.12
CA HIS A 71 -11.34 -9.31 11.95
C HIS A 71 -11.32 -7.79 11.81
N ARG A 72 -11.45 -7.28 10.59
CA ARG A 72 -11.55 -5.84 10.35
C ARG A 72 -12.77 -5.22 11.02
N GLU A 73 -13.93 -5.87 10.92
CA GLU A 73 -15.15 -5.45 11.61
C GLU A 73 -14.96 -5.41 13.14
N GLU A 74 -14.28 -6.41 13.68
CA GLU A 74 -13.96 -6.47 15.10
C GLU A 74 -13.02 -5.35 15.53
N THR A 75 -11.92 -5.14 14.79
CA THR A 75 -10.98 -4.05 15.09
C THR A 75 -11.63 -2.68 14.95
N PHE A 76 -12.54 -2.51 14.00
CA PHE A 76 -13.30 -1.27 13.85
C PHE A 76 -14.17 -0.97 15.09
N ARG A 77 -14.74 -1.99 15.72
CA ARG A 77 -15.54 -1.82 16.95
C ARG A 77 -14.68 -1.65 18.20
N THR A 78 -13.58 -2.39 18.30
CA THR A 78 -12.74 -2.45 19.51
C THR A 78 -11.60 -1.43 19.52
N ARG A 79 -11.13 -1.02 18.34
CA ARG A 79 -10.03 -0.07 18.13
C ARG A 79 -10.40 1.00 17.09
N PRO A 80 -11.44 1.82 17.32
CA PRO A 80 -11.97 2.75 16.33
C PRO A 80 -10.95 3.79 15.82
N ASN A 81 -9.92 4.09 16.61
CA ASN A 81 -8.84 5.00 16.24
C ASN A 81 -7.74 4.34 15.40
N ASP A 82 -7.65 3.02 15.39
CA ASP A 82 -6.68 2.23 14.63
C ASP A 82 -7.31 0.92 14.12
N PRO A 83 -8.37 0.99 13.29
CA PRO A 83 -8.97 -0.21 12.72
C PRO A 83 -8.04 -0.82 11.67
N MET A 84 -8.18 -2.14 11.47
CA MET A 84 -7.44 -2.84 10.42
C MET A 84 -7.81 -2.26 9.03
N VAL A 85 -6.78 -1.94 8.24
CA VAL A 85 -6.87 -1.56 6.83
C VAL A 85 -6.17 -2.62 6.00
N ILE A 86 -6.83 -3.10 4.95
CA ILE A 86 -6.30 -4.16 4.09
C ILE A 86 -6.22 -3.66 2.65
N GLY A 87 -5.01 -3.62 2.11
CA GLY A 87 -4.74 -3.30 0.71
C GLY A 87 -4.56 -4.53 -0.17
N VAL A 88 -4.72 -4.35 -1.47
CA VAL A 88 -4.31 -5.31 -2.49
C VAL A 88 -3.46 -4.64 -3.55
N GLY A 89 -2.37 -5.31 -3.95
CA GLY A 89 -1.44 -4.83 -4.97
C GLY A 89 -1.33 -5.79 -6.15
N SER A 90 -0.53 -5.38 -7.13
CA SER A 90 -0.38 -6.06 -8.42
C SER A 90 -1.70 -6.18 -9.19
N VAL A 91 -2.58 -5.21 -9.02
CA VAL A 91 -3.80 -5.08 -9.82
C VAL A 91 -3.42 -4.48 -11.17
N ILE A 92 -3.52 -5.28 -12.24
CA ILE A 92 -2.98 -4.93 -13.56
C ILE A 92 -4.04 -4.82 -14.66
N ASN A 93 -5.31 -5.10 -14.34
CA ASN A 93 -6.39 -5.02 -15.33
C ASN A 93 -7.75 -4.73 -14.66
N PRO A 94 -8.76 -4.31 -15.46
CA PRO A 94 -10.08 -3.97 -14.93
C PRO A 94 -10.82 -5.12 -14.22
N ARG A 95 -10.61 -6.39 -14.63
CA ARG A 95 -11.22 -7.54 -13.96
C ARG A 95 -10.68 -7.71 -12.53
N GLU A 96 -9.36 -7.57 -12.37
CA GLU A 96 -8.74 -7.63 -11.05
C GLU A 96 -9.17 -6.45 -10.17
N LEU A 97 -9.36 -5.26 -10.76
CA LEU A 97 -9.89 -4.11 -10.04
C LEU A 97 -11.30 -4.38 -9.49
N GLU A 98 -12.20 -4.90 -10.32
CA GLU A 98 -13.55 -5.27 -9.88
C GLU A 98 -13.50 -6.37 -8.82
N ALA A 99 -12.69 -7.41 -9.01
CA ALA A 99 -12.50 -8.46 -8.01
C ALA A 99 -11.99 -7.90 -6.66
N ALA A 100 -11.05 -6.96 -6.67
CA ALA A 100 -10.57 -6.29 -5.47
C ALA A 100 -11.70 -5.52 -4.75
N ILE A 101 -12.52 -4.81 -5.51
CA ILE A 101 -13.67 -4.07 -4.98
C ILE A 101 -14.70 -5.03 -4.36
N GLU A 102 -15.03 -6.13 -5.06
CA GLU A 102 -16.00 -7.14 -4.60
C GLU A 102 -15.50 -7.89 -3.36
N MET A 103 -14.23 -8.24 -3.30
CA MET A 103 -13.62 -8.89 -2.13
C MET A 103 -13.59 -7.96 -0.90
N GLY A 104 -13.78 -6.65 -1.08
CA GLY A 104 -13.91 -5.70 0.01
C GLY A 104 -12.59 -5.12 0.51
N PHE A 105 -11.57 -5.02 -0.31
CA PHE A 105 -10.33 -4.32 0.02
C PHE A 105 -10.56 -2.82 0.25
N ASP A 106 -9.79 -2.23 1.14
CA ASP A 106 -9.85 -0.80 1.49
C ASP A 106 -8.96 0.05 0.58
N MET A 107 -7.87 -0.54 0.08
CA MET A 107 -6.88 0.09 -0.78
C MET A 107 -6.57 -0.81 -1.97
N VAL A 108 -6.48 -0.22 -3.15
CA VAL A 108 -6.07 -0.90 -4.39
C VAL A 108 -4.85 -0.23 -4.98
N VAL A 109 -3.81 -1.02 -5.23
CA VAL A 109 -2.50 -0.57 -5.70
C VAL A 109 -2.17 -1.22 -7.04
N GLY A 110 -1.91 -0.40 -8.05
CA GLY A 110 -1.45 -0.85 -9.37
C GLY A 110 0.03 -0.58 -9.62
N PRO A 111 0.66 -1.34 -10.53
CA PRO A 111 2.05 -1.09 -10.92
C PRO A 111 2.20 0.02 -11.97
N ASP A 112 1.15 0.36 -12.67
CA ASP A 112 1.14 1.30 -13.80
C ASP A 112 0.01 2.33 -13.71
N THR A 113 0.01 3.27 -14.65
CA THR A 113 -0.98 4.34 -14.77
C THR A 113 -2.30 3.87 -15.34
N CYS A 114 -2.26 2.94 -16.28
CA CYS A 114 -3.42 2.54 -17.08
C CYS A 114 -4.17 1.33 -16.53
N MET A 115 -3.58 0.63 -15.55
CA MET A 115 -4.17 -0.59 -15.00
C MET A 115 -4.66 -1.55 -16.09
N GLY A 116 -3.76 -1.90 -17.02
CA GLY A 116 -3.95 -2.94 -18.01
C GLY A 116 -5.32 -2.97 -18.67
N GLY A 117 -5.66 -1.97 -19.49
CA GLY A 117 -6.90 -1.98 -20.26
C GLY A 117 -7.99 -1.03 -19.78
N CYS A 118 -7.77 -0.22 -18.76
CA CYS A 118 -8.53 1.00 -18.62
C CYS A 118 -8.22 1.90 -19.82
N ARG A 119 -9.25 2.49 -20.44
CA ARG A 119 -9.08 3.37 -21.60
C ARG A 119 -8.24 4.60 -21.27
N GLU A 120 -8.40 5.09 -20.05
CA GLU A 120 -7.64 6.23 -19.52
C GLU A 120 -7.29 5.97 -18.06
N PRO A 121 -6.13 6.46 -17.56
CA PRO A 121 -5.73 6.34 -16.16
C PRO A 121 -6.78 6.85 -15.16
N ILE A 122 -7.54 7.88 -15.58
CA ILE A 122 -8.61 8.46 -14.76
C ILE A 122 -9.79 7.51 -14.52
N GLU A 123 -10.00 6.52 -15.39
CA GLU A 123 -11.06 5.52 -15.21
C GLU A 123 -10.81 4.71 -13.93
N PHE A 124 -9.57 4.37 -13.66
CA PHE A 124 -9.18 3.72 -12.40
C PHE A 124 -9.59 4.59 -11.20
N VAL A 125 -9.23 5.87 -11.20
CA VAL A 125 -9.56 6.79 -10.11
C VAL A 125 -11.08 6.91 -9.90
N ARG A 126 -11.84 7.01 -10.99
CA ARG A 126 -13.31 7.07 -10.93
C ARG A 126 -13.91 5.81 -10.32
N ARG A 127 -13.42 4.62 -10.70
CA ARG A 127 -13.93 3.33 -10.19
C ARG A 127 -13.65 3.15 -8.70
N VAL A 128 -12.41 3.37 -8.26
CA VAL A 128 -12.06 3.24 -6.83
C VAL A 128 -12.84 4.23 -5.97
N ARG A 129 -13.03 5.47 -6.43
CA ARG A 129 -13.83 6.47 -5.72
C ARG A 129 -15.29 6.11 -5.61
N ALA A 130 -15.91 5.65 -6.70
CA ALA A 130 -17.29 5.19 -6.71
C ALA A 130 -17.50 4.05 -5.70
N ALA A 131 -16.50 3.19 -5.53
CA ALA A 131 -16.51 2.07 -4.59
C ALA A 131 -16.06 2.45 -3.16
N LYS A 132 -15.70 3.72 -2.90
CA LYS A 132 -15.13 4.19 -1.63
C LYS A 132 -13.84 3.43 -1.25
N VAL A 133 -12.99 3.16 -2.22
CA VAL A 133 -11.70 2.49 -2.09
C VAL A 133 -10.58 3.50 -2.27
N PHE A 134 -9.53 3.41 -1.49
CA PHE A 134 -8.33 4.23 -1.62
C PHE A 134 -7.51 3.75 -2.83
N GLY A 135 -7.26 4.62 -3.80
CA GLY A 135 -6.64 4.28 -5.07
C GLY A 135 -5.20 4.74 -5.19
N VAL A 136 -4.31 3.80 -5.51
CA VAL A 136 -2.87 4.03 -5.65
C VAL A 136 -2.36 3.51 -6.99
N PRO A 137 -2.60 4.22 -8.11
CA PRO A 137 -2.01 3.85 -9.39
C PRO A 137 -0.50 4.08 -9.41
N GLY A 138 0.20 3.32 -10.26
CA GLY A 138 1.63 3.49 -10.48
C GLY A 138 1.93 4.60 -11.48
N ALA A 139 3.06 5.27 -11.29
CA ALA A 139 3.67 6.19 -12.25
C ALA A 139 5.19 6.03 -12.22
N PHE A 140 5.81 6.17 -13.39
CA PHE A 140 7.25 5.97 -13.55
C PHE A 140 7.94 7.12 -14.30
N SER A 141 7.20 7.94 -15.01
CA SER A 141 7.75 9.02 -15.84
C SER A 141 7.18 10.39 -15.44
N PRO A 142 7.87 11.50 -15.79
CA PRO A 142 7.33 12.83 -15.59
C PRO A 142 5.94 13.05 -16.21
N SER A 143 5.69 12.49 -17.40
CA SER A 143 4.39 12.61 -18.05
C SER A 143 3.26 11.95 -17.26
N GLU A 144 3.51 10.79 -16.66
CA GLU A 144 2.54 10.09 -15.83
C GLU A 144 2.28 10.83 -14.51
N PHE A 145 3.33 11.38 -13.88
CA PHE A 145 3.17 12.23 -12.70
C PHE A 145 2.39 13.50 -13.02
N SER A 146 2.70 14.17 -14.13
CA SER A 146 1.96 15.34 -14.61
C SER A 146 0.49 15.00 -14.86
N TYR A 147 0.24 13.85 -15.48
CA TYR A 147 -1.11 13.38 -15.74
C TYR A 147 -1.97 13.31 -14.49
N TYR A 148 -1.42 12.88 -13.35
CA TYR A 148 -2.16 12.79 -12.10
C TYR A 148 -2.17 14.09 -11.30
N LEU A 149 -1.02 14.75 -11.15
CA LEU A 149 -0.86 15.89 -10.26
C LEU A 149 -1.45 17.19 -10.82
N GLU A 150 -1.53 17.35 -12.17
CA GLU A 150 -2.03 18.57 -12.80
C GLU A 150 -3.55 18.54 -13.07
N ARG A 151 -4.27 17.51 -12.57
CA ARG A 151 -5.73 17.44 -12.68
C ARG A 151 -6.41 18.13 -11.50
N GLU A 152 -7.73 18.37 -11.65
CA GLU A 152 -8.58 18.79 -10.54
C GLU A 152 -8.52 17.74 -9.40
N ASP A 153 -8.52 18.20 -8.15
CA ASP A 153 -8.37 17.33 -6.96
C ASP A 153 -9.31 16.13 -6.95
N ARG A 154 -10.55 16.32 -7.38
CA ARG A 154 -11.55 15.23 -7.48
C ARG A 154 -11.19 14.13 -8.47
N LEU A 155 -10.22 14.37 -9.36
CA LEU A 155 -9.76 13.44 -10.38
C LEU A 155 -8.34 12.93 -10.12
N GLN A 156 -7.68 13.43 -9.07
CA GLN A 156 -6.37 12.92 -8.67
C GLN A 156 -6.52 11.61 -7.88
N PRO A 157 -5.57 10.66 -7.98
CA PRO A 157 -5.54 9.49 -7.12
C PRO A 157 -5.28 9.91 -5.66
N ASP A 158 -5.60 9.02 -4.73
CA ASP A 158 -5.37 9.26 -3.30
C ASP A 158 -3.88 9.24 -2.96
N ALA A 159 -3.10 8.37 -3.63
CA ALA A 159 -1.64 8.34 -3.61
C ALA A 159 -1.10 7.92 -4.98
N ILE A 160 0.19 8.18 -5.24
CA ILE A 160 0.87 7.74 -6.47
C ILE A 160 2.00 6.79 -6.08
N LYS A 161 1.98 5.58 -6.66
CA LYS A 161 3.06 4.60 -6.50
C LYS A 161 4.18 4.89 -7.49
N VAL A 162 5.43 4.89 -7.03
CA VAL A 162 6.62 4.84 -7.91
C VAL A 162 7.05 3.38 -8.04
N PHE A 163 6.89 2.80 -9.24
CA PHE A 163 7.24 1.40 -9.48
C PHE A 163 7.96 1.21 -10.83
N ASN A 164 9.16 0.63 -10.86
CA ASN A 164 9.95 0.07 -9.79
C ASN A 164 10.92 1.13 -9.23
N ALA A 165 10.81 1.47 -7.94
CA ALA A 165 11.58 2.55 -7.34
C ALA A 165 13.10 2.27 -7.28
N SER A 166 13.52 0.99 -7.32
CA SER A 166 14.95 0.62 -7.32
C SER A 166 15.70 1.15 -8.55
N ILE A 167 15.00 1.36 -9.67
CA ILE A 167 15.62 1.87 -10.91
C ILE A 167 16.08 3.32 -10.71
N TYR A 168 15.32 4.11 -9.99
CA TYR A 168 15.65 5.49 -9.68
C TYR A 168 16.56 5.63 -8.45
N GLY A 169 16.39 4.76 -7.46
CA GLY A 169 16.92 4.98 -6.13
C GLY A 169 16.34 6.24 -5.45
N PRO A 170 16.70 6.50 -4.19
CA PRO A 170 16.15 7.65 -3.45
C PRO A 170 16.38 9.00 -4.15
N SER A 171 17.62 9.28 -4.58
CA SER A 171 17.97 10.55 -5.25
C SER A 171 17.24 10.73 -6.58
N GLY A 172 17.08 9.65 -7.36
CA GLY A 172 16.36 9.69 -8.62
C GLY A 172 14.86 9.96 -8.44
N VAL A 173 14.23 9.39 -7.41
CA VAL A 173 12.84 9.71 -7.06
C VAL A 173 12.72 11.18 -6.63
N GLY A 174 13.67 11.70 -5.84
CA GLY A 174 13.71 13.13 -5.51
C GLY A 174 13.84 14.03 -6.74
N ALA A 175 14.67 13.63 -7.71
CA ALA A 175 14.82 14.36 -8.98
C ALA A 175 13.54 14.30 -9.84
N LEU A 176 12.89 13.13 -9.92
CA LEU A 176 11.61 12.93 -10.62
C LEU A 176 10.52 13.86 -10.07
N LEU A 177 10.46 14.05 -8.76
CA LEU A 177 9.46 14.87 -8.08
C LEU A 177 9.78 16.38 -8.10
N ALA A 178 11.02 16.78 -8.36
CA ALA A 178 11.45 18.17 -8.30
C ALA A 178 10.60 19.16 -9.13
N PRO A 179 10.17 18.85 -10.37
CA PRO A 179 9.33 19.76 -11.16
C PRO A 179 7.94 20.01 -10.55
N TYR A 180 7.48 19.14 -9.66
CA TYR A 180 6.16 19.17 -9.03
C TYR A 180 6.18 19.74 -7.62
N GLN A 181 7.29 20.31 -7.16
CA GLN A 181 7.43 20.95 -5.86
C GLN A 181 6.68 22.30 -5.88
N ARG A 182 5.39 22.26 -5.61
CA ARG A 182 4.46 23.39 -5.63
C ARG A 182 3.46 23.29 -4.49
N ASP A 183 2.98 24.42 -3.98
CA ASP A 183 2.06 24.46 -2.82
C ASP A 183 0.83 23.56 -3.00
N ARG A 184 0.25 23.53 -4.21
CA ARG A 184 -0.91 22.68 -4.53
C ARG A 184 -0.65 21.18 -4.44
N HIS A 185 0.62 20.76 -4.43
CA HIS A 185 1.02 19.35 -4.32
C HIS A 185 1.52 18.97 -2.92
N ASN A 186 1.63 19.96 -2.02
CA ASN A 186 2.12 19.72 -0.67
C ASN A 186 1.27 18.67 0.05
N GLY A 187 1.96 17.70 0.64
CA GLY A 187 1.34 16.61 1.37
C GLY A 187 0.66 15.54 0.53
N LYS A 188 0.70 15.62 -0.84
CA LYS A 188 0.27 14.50 -1.69
C LYS A 188 1.15 13.29 -1.43
N MET A 189 0.53 12.12 -1.37
CA MET A 189 1.17 10.89 -0.93
C MET A 189 1.90 10.20 -2.08
N ILE A 190 3.19 9.89 -1.86
CA ILE A 190 4.03 9.15 -2.82
C ILE A 190 4.50 7.86 -2.18
N MET A 191 4.29 6.74 -2.89
CA MET A 191 4.58 5.40 -2.42
C MET A 191 5.66 4.72 -3.26
N PRO A 192 6.97 4.94 -2.95
CA PRO A 192 8.02 4.18 -3.60
C PRO A 192 7.89 2.69 -3.24
N THR A 193 7.96 1.83 -4.26
CA THR A 193 7.82 0.38 -4.12
C THR A 193 8.78 -0.32 -5.09
N GLY A 194 9.32 -1.47 -4.66
CA GLY A 194 10.37 -2.18 -5.40
C GLY A 194 11.77 -1.68 -5.01
N GLY A 195 12.55 -2.56 -4.37
CA GLY A 195 13.89 -2.25 -3.85
C GLY A 195 13.93 -1.36 -2.62
N VAL A 196 12.78 -1.07 -2.02
CA VAL A 196 12.69 -0.38 -0.73
C VAL A 196 12.95 -1.38 0.39
N ASN A 197 13.93 -1.08 1.25
CA ASN A 197 14.39 -1.96 2.32
C ASN A 197 15.02 -1.15 3.48
N LEU A 198 15.60 -1.82 4.46
CA LEU A 198 16.26 -1.19 5.62
C LEU A 198 17.32 -0.13 5.24
N LYS A 199 18.05 -0.34 4.13
CA LYS A 199 19.14 0.56 3.71
C LYS A 199 18.62 1.76 2.91
N THR A 200 17.55 1.58 2.14
CA THR A 200 17.06 2.60 1.18
C THR A 200 15.84 3.36 1.67
N GLY A 201 15.09 2.79 2.62
CA GLY A 201 13.79 3.34 3.05
C GLY A 201 13.87 4.77 3.58
N ALA A 202 14.79 5.04 4.51
CA ALA A 202 14.97 6.38 5.07
C ALA A 202 15.36 7.40 3.98
N GLY A 203 16.20 7.02 3.03
CA GLY A 203 16.57 7.86 1.90
C GLY A 203 15.39 8.20 0.99
N PHE A 204 14.48 7.27 0.73
CA PHE A 204 13.25 7.55 0.00
C PHE A 204 12.34 8.52 0.77
N GLN A 205 12.18 8.31 2.09
CA GLN A 205 11.39 9.22 2.92
C GLN A 205 11.96 10.64 2.88
N GLU A 206 13.27 10.79 3.07
CA GLU A 206 13.96 12.06 3.03
C GLU A 206 13.76 12.80 1.70
N GLN A 207 14.04 12.12 0.59
CA GLN A 207 14.00 12.75 -0.74
C GLN A 207 12.58 13.16 -1.15
N ILE A 208 11.57 12.37 -0.78
CA ILE A 208 10.16 12.69 -1.04
C ILE A 208 9.72 13.87 -0.15
N ALA A 209 10.02 13.82 1.15
CA ALA A 209 9.65 14.86 2.11
C ALA A 209 10.29 16.22 1.76
N LYS A 210 11.56 16.26 1.35
CA LYS A 210 12.26 17.47 0.87
C LYS A 210 11.59 18.13 -0.34
N ARG A 211 10.72 17.41 -1.06
CA ARG A 211 9.95 17.93 -2.19
C ARG A 211 8.52 18.36 -1.80
N GLY A 212 8.19 18.35 -0.50
CA GLY A 212 6.87 18.73 0.00
C GLY A 212 5.82 17.61 -0.10
N PHE A 213 6.20 16.41 -0.54
CA PHE A 213 5.32 15.26 -0.62
C PHE A 213 5.34 14.44 0.66
N PHE A 214 4.29 13.65 0.89
CA PHE A 214 4.21 12.74 2.02
C PHE A 214 4.71 11.34 1.61
N PRO A 215 5.80 10.81 2.20
CA PRO A 215 6.33 9.49 1.86
C PRO A 215 5.56 8.37 2.57
N VAL A 216 5.16 7.34 1.81
CA VAL A 216 4.67 6.07 2.33
C VAL A 216 5.47 4.95 1.67
N LEU A 217 6.18 4.16 2.45
CA LEU A 217 7.04 3.11 1.90
C LEU A 217 6.25 1.84 1.62
N GLY A 218 6.30 1.33 0.38
CA GLY A 218 5.79 0.00 0.02
C GLY A 218 6.95 -1.02 -0.05
N MET A 219 6.98 -2.00 0.87
CA MET A 219 8.11 -2.93 0.95
C MET A 219 7.73 -4.31 1.48
N SER A 220 8.43 -5.36 1.03
CA SER A 220 8.35 -6.70 1.63
C SER A 220 9.38 -6.94 2.73
N ALA A 221 10.39 -6.09 2.84
CA ALA A 221 11.51 -6.23 3.75
C ALA A 221 11.12 -6.60 5.20
N PRO A 222 10.03 -6.09 5.81
CA PRO A 222 9.63 -6.50 7.15
C PRO A 222 9.34 -7.99 7.30
N LEU A 223 8.96 -8.68 6.21
CA LEU A 223 8.70 -10.12 6.21
C LEU A 223 9.95 -10.96 5.88
N ASP A 224 10.98 -10.34 5.30
CA ASP A 224 12.14 -11.04 4.76
C ASP A 224 13.29 -11.24 5.78
N LEU A 225 13.26 -10.59 6.96
CA LEU A 225 14.42 -10.52 7.86
C LEU A 225 14.72 -11.83 8.60
N VAL A 226 13.70 -12.62 8.89
CA VAL A 226 13.81 -13.88 9.63
C VAL A 226 13.14 -15.00 8.84
N LEU A 227 12.11 -14.66 8.06
CA LEU A 227 11.31 -15.62 7.35
C LEU A 227 12.17 -16.36 6.31
N GLU A 228 12.61 -17.55 6.65
CA GLU A 228 12.93 -18.48 5.60
C GLU A 228 11.66 -18.71 4.78
N ARG A 229 11.69 -18.44 3.48
CA ARG A 229 10.56 -18.65 2.54
C ARG A 229 9.91 -20.03 2.61
N LYS A 230 10.49 -20.92 3.40
CA LYS A 230 10.03 -22.29 3.68
C LYS A 230 8.90 -22.38 4.70
N LYS A 231 8.66 -21.34 5.50
CA LYS A 231 7.61 -21.30 6.53
C LYS A 231 6.67 -20.10 6.36
N PRO A 232 6.02 -19.92 5.20
CA PRO A 232 5.06 -18.85 5.02
C PRO A 232 3.91 -19.04 6.02
N GLY A 233 3.38 -17.92 6.53
CA GLY A 233 2.23 -17.92 7.42
C GLY A 233 2.47 -18.42 8.85
N ASP A 234 3.71 -18.79 9.23
CA ASP A 234 4.04 -19.13 10.61
C ASP A 234 3.98 -17.89 11.52
N PRO A 235 3.02 -17.81 12.47
CA PRO A 235 2.80 -16.58 13.24
C PRO A 235 4.00 -16.11 14.07
N ASP A 236 4.75 -17.03 14.64
CA ASP A 236 5.88 -16.69 15.51
C ASP A 236 7.05 -16.14 14.69
N THR A 237 7.37 -16.78 13.58
CA THR A 237 8.40 -16.30 12.64
C THR A 237 8.02 -14.94 12.04
N LEU A 238 6.74 -14.72 11.73
CA LEU A 238 6.25 -13.43 11.24
C LEU A 238 6.42 -12.33 12.29
N ARG A 239 6.02 -12.59 13.54
CA ARG A 239 6.20 -11.63 14.65
C ARG A 239 7.67 -11.28 14.88
N GLU A 240 8.54 -12.29 14.88
CA GLU A 240 9.98 -12.10 15.05
C GLU A 240 10.55 -11.22 13.92
N SER A 241 10.20 -11.49 12.67
CA SER A 241 10.68 -10.71 11.51
C SER A 241 10.21 -9.25 11.58
N LEU A 242 8.92 -9.04 11.87
CA LEU A 242 8.35 -7.70 12.00
C LEU A 242 8.93 -6.92 13.18
N GLN A 243 9.17 -7.59 14.31
CA GLN A 243 9.81 -6.96 15.48
C GLN A 243 11.26 -6.59 15.16
N LYS A 244 12.03 -7.48 14.55
CA LYS A 244 13.40 -7.20 14.12
C LYS A 244 13.45 -6.03 13.15
N PHE A 245 12.52 -5.96 12.19
CA PHE A 245 12.42 -4.82 11.30
C PHE A 245 12.18 -3.51 12.08
N LYS A 246 11.28 -3.52 13.03
CA LYS A 246 10.96 -2.35 13.86
C LYS A 246 12.16 -1.86 14.66
N ASP A 247 12.99 -2.77 15.14
CA ASP A 247 14.19 -2.45 15.95
C ASP A 247 15.31 -1.89 15.06
N GLU A 248 15.46 -2.39 13.84
CA GLU A 248 16.55 -2.03 12.93
C GLU A 248 16.22 -0.85 12.00
N PHE A 249 14.97 -0.69 11.60
CA PHE A 249 14.59 0.39 10.69
C PHE A 249 14.60 1.76 11.40
N LYS A 250 15.37 2.68 10.85
CA LYS A 250 15.43 4.08 11.33
C LYS A 250 14.76 4.97 10.28
N PRO A 251 13.50 5.37 10.50
CA PRO A 251 12.80 6.27 9.59
C PRO A 251 13.48 7.65 9.58
N TYR A 252 13.34 8.33 8.46
CA TYR A 252 13.72 9.73 8.36
C TYR A 252 12.83 10.59 9.28
N THR A 253 13.44 11.42 10.10
CA THR A 253 12.77 12.43 10.92
C THR A 253 13.20 13.80 10.41
N PRO A 254 12.27 14.65 9.95
CA PRO A 254 12.60 16.03 9.61
C PRO A 254 13.21 16.76 10.80
N ALA A 255 14.26 17.57 10.53
CA ALA A 255 14.87 18.43 11.53
C ALA A 255 13.95 19.58 11.92
#